data_39b3a2598fa003c89b9bbea8b48f9b41
#
_entry.id   39b3a2598fa003c89b9bbea8b48f9b41
#
_cell.length_a   1.000
_cell.length_b   1.000
_cell.length_c   1.000
_cell.angle_alpha   90.00
_cell.angle_beta   90.00
_cell.angle_gamma   90.00
#
_symmetry.space_group_name_H-M   'P 1'
#
loop_
_entity.id
_entity.type
_entity.pdbx_description
1 polymer ?
#
loop_
_entity_poly.entity_id
_entity_poly.type
_entity_poly.pdbx_seq_one_letter_code
_entity_poly.pdbx_strand_id
1 'polypeptide(L)'
;NVSNITGQNDLEQRVRAATFIGTLQAGYTDFHYLRPVWQRTTERDALIGVSMTGIASGRVLQDDISLTDAANVVKEENARVAEAIGINKAARTTCVKPAGTTSLTLGTSSGIHAWHNDYYIRRIRVGKNEPIYWHLAVNHPELVEDEFFRPHDTAVISVPQRAPEGSILRDESAFQLLRRVKKITKEWVNPGKRTGQNGHNVSATISLHENEWTDAGEWMWENRNHYNGLFFHTTVAPTSKHPLKTAPRRSLKRCSLRWKTWTLPKLLKRMTTPTSKVKQPVLAVRAK
;
A
#
# COMPACT_ATOMS: atom_id res chain seq x y z
N ASN A 1 8.05 1.89 -3.36
CA ASN A 1 7.79 0.62 -4.01
C ASN A 1 9.07 -0.20 -4.09
N VAL A 2 9.08 -1.40 -3.51
CA VAL A 2 10.25 -2.31 -3.52
C VAL A 2 10.03 -3.55 -4.39
N SER A 3 8.91 -3.64 -5.09
CA SER A 3 8.60 -4.81 -5.93
C SER A 3 9.49 -4.92 -7.17
N ASN A 4 10.07 -3.82 -7.61
CA ASN A 4 10.85 -3.72 -8.86
C ASN A 4 12.21 -3.04 -8.66
N ILE A 5 12.80 -3.15 -7.47
CA ILE A 5 14.16 -2.67 -7.25
C ILE A 5 15.16 -3.54 -8.01
N THR A 6 16.18 -2.91 -8.55
CA THR A 6 17.21 -3.59 -9.35
C THR A 6 18.37 -4.11 -8.50
N GLY A 7 18.56 -3.58 -7.30
CA GLY A 7 19.60 -3.96 -6.35
C GLY A 7 19.69 -3.01 -5.17
N GLN A 8 20.73 -3.17 -4.35
CA GLN A 8 20.93 -2.40 -3.13
C GLN A 8 20.99 -0.89 -3.40
N ASN A 9 21.75 -0.46 -4.39
CA ASN A 9 21.87 0.97 -4.70
C ASN A 9 20.53 1.62 -5.12
N ASP A 10 19.70 0.92 -5.89
CA ASP A 10 18.37 1.42 -6.26
C ASP A 10 17.46 1.54 -5.03
N LEU A 11 17.51 0.57 -4.11
CA LEU A 11 16.80 0.66 -2.83
C LEU A 11 17.25 1.89 -2.05
N GLU A 12 18.55 2.11 -1.92
CA GLU A 12 19.13 3.25 -1.18
C GLU A 12 18.74 4.60 -1.80
N GLN A 13 18.73 4.72 -3.11
CA GLN A 13 18.27 5.94 -3.78
C GLN A 13 16.78 6.21 -3.51
N ARG A 14 15.93 5.18 -3.54
CA ARG A 14 14.49 5.30 -3.24
C ARG A 14 14.25 5.70 -1.80
N VAL A 15 14.97 5.12 -0.85
CA VAL A 15 14.80 5.48 0.57
C VAL A 15 15.35 6.87 0.87
N ARG A 16 16.42 7.34 0.20
CA ARG A 16 16.88 8.74 0.28
C ARG A 16 15.80 9.71 -0.16
N ALA A 17 15.20 9.49 -1.34
CA ALA A 17 14.13 10.33 -1.86
C ALA A 17 12.91 10.38 -0.91
N ALA A 18 12.47 9.21 -0.41
CA ALA A 18 11.36 9.12 0.53
C ALA A 18 11.69 9.82 1.87
N THR A 19 12.92 9.69 2.34
CA THR A 19 13.39 10.32 3.58
C THR A 19 13.44 11.82 3.44
N PHE A 20 13.93 12.33 2.33
CA PHE A 20 13.95 13.76 2.04
C PHE A 20 12.55 14.37 2.16
N ILE A 21 11.55 13.79 1.46
CA ILE A 21 10.16 14.24 1.51
C ILE A 21 9.59 14.13 2.93
N GLY A 22 9.81 12.98 3.60
CA GLY A 22 9.30 12.76 4.95
C GLY A 22 9.90 13.73 5.97
N THR A 23 11.18 14.09 5.83
CA THR A 23 11.85 15.04 6.72
C THR A 23 11.32 16.46 6.51
N LEU A 24 11.09 16.88 5.26
CA LEU A 24 10.42 18.15 4.99
C LEU A 24 9.03 18.21 5.64
N GLN A 25 8.26 17.13 5.53
CA GLN A 25 6.93 17.03 6.15
C GLN A 25 6.99 17.11 7.67
N ALA A 26 8.02 16.58 8.32
CA ALA A 26 8.18 16.66 9.78
C ALA A 26 8.35 18.10 10.28
N GLY A 27 8.70 19.05 9.41
CA GLY A 27 8.74 20.48 9.72
C GLY A 27 7.40 21.17 9.86
N TYR A 28 6.30 20.54 9.44
CA TYR A 28 4.95 21.08 9.60
C TYR A 28 4.42 20.82 11.01
N THR A 29 4.69 21.73 11.94
CA THR A 29 4.37 21.59 13.37
C THR A 29 3.39 22.64 13.88
N ASP A 30 2.79 23.43 13.00
CA ASP A 30 1.79 24.42 13.33
C ASP A 30 0.42 23.77 13.59
N PHE A 31 0.11 23.53 14.83
CA PHE A 31 -1.10 22.86 15.29
C PHE A 31 -2.03 23.84 16.05
N HIS A 32 -2.61 24.83 15.35
CA HIS A 32 -3.38 25.89 16.00
C HIS A 32 -4.57 25.39 16.82
N TYR A 33 -5.14 24.23 16.48
CA TYR A 33 -6.32 23.67 17.17
C TYR A 33 -5.98 22.75 18.34
N LEU A 34 -4.68 22.46 18.54
CA LEU A 34 -4.23 21.52 19.55
C LEU A 34 -3.52 22.23 20.69
N ARG A 35 -3.45 21.56 21.85
CA ARG A 35 -2.68 22.10 22.99
C ARG A 35 -1.20 22.19 22.63
N PRO A 36 -0.45 23.17 23.16
CA PRO A 36 0.99 23.36 22.84
C PRO A 36 1.88 22.13 23.09
N VAL A 37 1.45 21.19 23.92
CA VAL A 37 2.19 19.94 24.16
C VAL A 37 2.29 19.08 22.88
N TRP A 38 1.33 19.15 21.97
CA TRP A 38 1.38 18.43 20.71
C TRP A 38 2.52 18.93 19.84
N GLN A 39 2.61 20.25 19.67
CA GLN A 39 3.69 20.88 18.90
C GLN A 39 5.05 20.53 19.50
N ARG A 40 5.26 20.80 20.81
CA ARG A 40 6.53 20.51 21.49
C ARG A 40 6.95 19.04 21.38
N THR A 41 6.00 18.11 21.50
CA THR A 41 6.30 16.68 21.37
C THR A 41 6.68 16.30 19.95
N THR A 42 5.94 16.83 18.97
CA THR A 42 6.23 16.58 17.55
C THR A 42 7.57 17.16 17.14
N GLU A 43 7.89 18.38 17.53
CA GLU A 43 9.18 19.00 17.27
C GLU A 43 10.36 18.26 17.94
N ARG A 44 10.16 17.82 19.19
CA ARG A 44 11.17 17.05 19.91
C ARG A 44 11.48 15.72 19.23
N ASP A 45 10.45 14.96 18.87
CA ASP A 45 10.60 13.61 18.34
C ASP A 45 10.82 13.59 16.82
N ALA A 46 10.32 14.60 16.10
CA ALA A 46 10.44 14.82 14.65
C ALA A 46 10.23 13.54 13.82
N LEU A 47 9.25 12.72 14.20
CA LEU A 47 9.05 11.37 13.67
C LEU A 47 8.78 11.39 12.16
N ILE A 48 9.46 10.52 11.43
CA ILE A 48 9.14 10.20 10.04
C ILE A 48 8.88 8.69 9.90
N GLY A 49 8.22 8.28 8.84
CA GLY A 49 7.88 6.88 8.61
C GLY A 49 8.16 6.45 7.17
N VAL A 50 9.44 6.24 6.83
CA VAL A 50 9.78 5.65 5.53
C VAL A 50 9.29 4.22 5.51
N SER A 51 8.32 3.94 4.64
CA SER A 51 7.62 2.66 4.54
C SER A 51 7.82 2.03 3.17
N MET A 52 7.91 0.70 3.16
CA MET A 52 8.01 -0.09 1.93
C MET A 52 6.65 -0.65 1.54
N THR A 53 6.36 -0.68 0.23
CA THR A 53 5.21 -1.40 -0.34
C THR A 53 5.69 -2.34 -1.43
N GLY A 54 5.03 -3.50 -1.58
CA GLY A 54 5.46 -4.54 -2.51
C GLY A 54 6.50 -5.52 -1.96
N ILE A 55 6.62 -5.65 -0.65
CA ILE A 55 7.56 -6.57 0.00
C ILE A 55 7.31 -8.02 -0.45
N ALA A 56 6.04 -8.40 -0.59
CA ALA A 56 5.64 -9.73 -1.01
C ALA A 56 5.96 -10.08 -2.48
N SER A 57 6.48 -9.15 -3.26
CA SER A 57 7.07 -9.48 -4.57
C SER A 57 8.42 -10.20 -4.46
N GLY A 58 8.97 -10.33 -3.25
CA GLY A 58 10.13 -11.16 -2.94
C GLY A 58 11.47 -10.47 -3.16
N ARG A 59 11.59 -9.49 -4.05
CA ARG A 59 12.87 -8.90 -4.45
C ARG A 59 13.66 -8.30 -3.28
N VAL A 60 12.99 -7.58 -2.39
CA VAL A 60 13.62 -6.94 -1.22
C VAL A 60 14.00 -7.93 -0.11
N LEU A 61 13.57 -9.18 -0.21
CA LEU A 61 13.85 -10.24 0.76
C LEU A 61 15.04 -11.13 0.35
N GLN A 62 15.65 -10.88 -0.81
CA GLN A 62 16.80 -11.65 -1.32
C GLN A 62 18.09 -11.27 -0.58
N ASP A 63 19.04 -12.18 -0.57
CA ASP A 63 20.27 -12.06 0.22
C ASP A 63 21.23 -10.96 -0.26
N ASP A 64 21.10 -10.52 -1.51
CA ASP A 64 21.85 -9.39 -2.07
C ASP A 64 21.34 -8.01 -1.63
N ILE A 65 20.28 -7.97 -0.81
CA ILE A 65 19.67 -6.74 -0.27
C ILE A 65 19.84 -6.68 1.24
N SER A 66 20.53 -5.64 1.70
CA SER A 66 20.68 -5.31 3.13
C SER A 66 19.65 -4.25 3.52
N LEU A 67 18.59 -4.66 4.22
CA LEU A 67 17.63 -3.74 4.80
C LEU A 67 18.22 -2.88 5.90
N THR A 68 19.19 -3.41 6.64
CA THR A 68 19.90 -2.68 7.70
C THR A 68 20.70 -1.52 7.14
N ASP A 69 21.42 -1.71 6.03
CA ASP A 69 22.17 -0.64 5.38
C ASP A 69 21.22 0.42 4.82
N ALA A 70 20.14 -0.01 4.18
CA ALA A 70 19.10 0.91 3.69
C ALA A 70 18.49 1.73 4.84
N ALA A 71 18.25 1.14 6.03
CA ALA A 71 17.74 1.86 7.20
C ALA A 71 18.78 2.84 7.78
N ASN A 72 20.05 2.52 7.70
CA ASN A 72 21.13 3.45 8.07
C ASN A 72 21.18 4.64 7.10
N VAL A 73 21.05 4.40 5.79
CA VAL A 73 20.93 5.47 4.79
C VAL A 73 19.75 6.39 5.09
N VAL A 74 18.60 5.86 5.55
CA VAL A 74 17.46 6.69 5.97
C VAL A 74 17.85 7.60 7.15
N LYS A 75 18.55 7.08 8.15
CA LYS A 75 18.99 7.90 9.30
C LYS A 75 19.98 9.00 8.88
N GLU A 76 20.94 8.68 8.04
CA GLU A 76 21.92 9.64 7.53
C GLU A 76 21.26 10.76 6.75
N GLU A 77 20.39 10.41 5.80
CA GLU A 77 19.67 11.40 4.99
C GLU A 77 18.73 12.27 5.84
N ASN A 78 18.00 11.66 6.79
CA ASN A 78 17.19 12.43 7.74
C ASN A 78 18.05 13.39 8.57
N ALA A 79 19.24 12.98 9.00
CA ALA A 79 20.12 13.87 9.75
C ALA A 79 20.56 15.07 8.90
N ARG A 80 20.99 14.81 7.66
CA ARG A 80 21.42 15.83 6.71
C ARG A 80 20.31 16.85 6.39
N VAL A 81 19.10 16.35 6.09
CA VAL A 81 17.97 17.23 5.73
C VAL A 81 17.45 18.00 6.94
N ALA A 82 17.33 17.33 8.11
CA ALA A 82 16.88 17.96 9.36
C ALA A 82 17.80 19.13 9.76
N GLU A 83 19.12 18.97 9.63
CA GLU A 83 20.10 20.02 9.86
C GLU A 83 19.92 21.18 8.88
N ALA A 84 19.71 20.88 7.60
CA ALA A 84 19.54 21.89 6.56
C ALA A 84 18.30 22.76 6.74
N ILE A 85 17.22 22.22 7.31
CA ILE A 85 15.96 22.94 7.54
C ILE A 85 15.75 23.37 9.00
N GLY A 86 16.72 23.09 9.89
CA GLY A 86 16.71 23.57 11.27
C GLY A 86 15.72 22.85 12.19
N ILE A 87 15.44 21.56 11.96
CA ILE A 87 14.59 20.73 12.84
C ILE A 87 15.39 19.63 13.54
N ASN A 88 14.80 18.99 14.54
CA ASN A 88 15.42 17.86 15.20
C ASN A 88 15.53 16.63 14.27
N LYS A 89 16.56 15.81 14.49
CA LYS A 89 16.69 14.51 13.83
C LYS A 89 15.63 13.56 14.37
N ALA A 90 14.93 12.87 13.46
CA ALA A 90 13.85 11.98 13.84
C ALA A 90 14.29 10.89 14.81
N ALA A 91 13.59 10.75 15.92
CA ALA A 91 13.84 9.69 16.90
C ALA A 91 13.61 8.29 16.31
N ARG A 92 12.70 8.17 15.34
CA ARG A 92 12.38 6.94 14.59
C ARG A 92 12.10 7.28 13.15
N THR A 93 12.66 6.50 12.21
CA THR A 93 12.65 6.86 10.79
C THR A 93 11.94 5.86 9.89
N THR A 94 11.91 4.59 10.24
CA THR A 94 11.44 3.51 9.38
C THR A 94 10.24 2.78 9.96
N CYS A 95 9.32 2.37 9.11
CA CYS A 95 8.13 1.59 9.49
C CYS A 95 7.69 0.71 8.33
N VAL A 96 6.66 -0.10 8.51
CA VAL A 96 5.89 -0.67 7.41
C VAL A 96 4.40 -0.52 7.71
N LYS A 97 3.70 0.14 6.80
CA LYS A 97 2.26 0.35 6.87
C LYS A 97 1.56 -0.23 5.64
N PRO A 98 0.33 -0.70 5.76
CA PRO A 98 -0.48 -1.02 4.59
C PRO A 98 -0.61 0.21 3.68
N ALA A 99 -0.49 -0.02 2.37
CA ALA A 99 -0.55 1.02 1.36
C ALA A 99 -1.75 0.75 0.44
N GLY A 100 -2.96 1.17 0.85
CA GLY A 100 -4.19 0.92 0.11
C GLY A 100 -4.17 1.52 -1.29
N THR A 101 -4.41 2.82 -1.41
CA THR A 101 -4.45 3.53 -2.70
C THR A 101 -3.08 3.60 -3.37
N THR A 102 -2.02 3.85 -2.61
CA THR A 102 -0.65 3.95 -3.16
C THR A 102 -0.20 2.65 -3.82
N SER A 103 -0.47 1.49 -3.21
CA SER A 103 -0.13 0.20 -3.83
C SER A 103 -0.91 -0.06 -5.13
N LEU A 104 -2.14 0.44 -5.21
CA LEU A 104 -2.94 0.40 -6.45
C LEU A 104 -2.28 1.19 -7.57
N THR A 105 -1.97 2.44 -7.30
CA THR A 105 -1.33 3.35 -8.26
C THR A 105 0.02 2.80 -8.74
N LEU A 106 0.77 2.18 -7.84
CA LEU A 106 2.08 1.60 -8.13
C LEU A 106 2.02 0.17 -8.70
N GLY A 107 0.83 -0.43 -8.82
CA GLY A 107 0.65 -1.79 -9.35
C GLY A 107 1.36 -2.86 -8.55
N THR A 108 1.36 -2.76 -7.20
CA THR A 108 2.07 -3.68 -6.32
C THR A 108 1.22 -4.17 -5.15
N SER A 109 1.75 -5.11 -4.36
CA SER A 109 1.10 -5.57 -3.12
C SER A 109 1.19 -4.51 -2.02
N SER A 110 0.26 -4.55 -1.05
CA SER A 110 0.14 -3.56 0.02
C SER A 110 1.09 -3.85 1.17
N GLY A 111 2.11 -3.01 1.36
CA GLY A 111 3.06 -3.13 2.46
C GLY A 111 3.73 -4.50 2.50
N ILE A 112 3.57 -5.22 3.61
CA ILE A 112 4.12 -6.55 3.84
C ILE A 112 3.22 -7.69 3.36
N HIS A 113 1.96 -7.38 3.01
CA HIS A 113 0.95 -8.40 2.70
C HIS A 113 1.22 -9.07 1.36
N ALA A 114 0.87 -10.35 1.29
CA ALA A 114 0.93 -11.17 0.09
C ALA A 114 0.07 -10.64 -1.05
N TRP A 115 0.40 -11.03 -2.26
CA TRP A 115 -0.49 -10.89 -3.41
C TRP A 115 -1.71 -11.80 -3.24
N HIS A 116 -2.85 -11.34 -3.78
CA HIS A 116 -4.10 -12.11 -3.63
C HIS A 116 -4.03 -13.47 -4.32
N ASN A 117 -3.53 -13.49 -5.55
CA ASN A 117 -3.28 -14.70 -6.36
C ASN A 117 -2.39 -14.31 -7.55
N ASP A 118 -1.88 -15.30 -8.31
CA ASP A 118 -1.19 -15.07 -9.58
C ASP A 118 -2.00 -14.21 -10.52
N TYR A 119 -3.31 -14.50 -10.62
CA TYR A 119 -4.28 -13.76 -11.41
C TYR A 119 -5.53 -13.49 -10.58
N TYR A 120 -5.97 -12.24 -10.55
CA TYR A 120 -7.18 -11.85 -9.82
C TYR A 120 -7.82 -10.61 -10.43
N ILE A 121 -9.07 -10.38 -10.08
CA ILE A 121 -9.81 -9.17 -10.43
C ILE A 121 -9.85 -8.27 -9.20
N ARG A 122 -9.33 -7.05 -9.33
CA ARG A 122 -9.44 -6.03 -8.33
C ARG A 122 -10.68 -5.20 -8.58
N ARG A 123 -11.49 -5.04 -7.55
CA ARG A 123 -12.74 -4.28 -7.60
C ARG A 123 -12.53 -2.95 -6.90
N ILE A 124 -12.73 -1.86 -7.63
CA ILE A 124 -12.49 -0.49 -7.17
C ILE A 124 -13.81 0.25 -7.17
N ARG A 125 -14.21 0.82 -6.02
CA ARG A 125 -15.36 1.70 -5.94
C ARG A 125 -15.05 3.06 -6.52
N VAL A 126 -16.00 3.62 -7.29
CA VAL A 126 -15.91 4.94 -7.89
C VAL A 126 -17.27 5.64 -7.81
N GLY A 127 -17.27 6.95 -7.58
CA GLY A 127 -18.50 7.73 -7.65
C GLY A 127 -19.01 7.83 -9.09
N LYS A 128 -20.32 7.71 -9.29
CA LYS A 128 -20.93 7.83 -10.63
C LYS A 128 -20.86 9.27 -11.20
N ASN A 129 -20.50 10.24 -10.40
CA ASN A 129 -20.19 11.60 -10.81
C ASN A 129 -18.77 11.80 -11.37
N GLU A 130 -17.88 10.81 -11.19
CA GLU A 130 -16.50 10.89 -11.65
C GLU A 130 -16.38 10.70 -13.17
N PRO A 131 -15.53 11.49 -13.87
CA PRO A 131 -15.34 11.37 -15.32
C PRO A 131 -14.89 9.98 -15.76
N ILE A 132 -14.10 9.29 -14.95
CA ILE A 132 -13.61 7.94 -15.24
C ILE A 132 -14.77 6.92 -15.28
N TYR A 133 -15.77 7.08 -14.41
CA TYR A 133 -16.96 6.22 -14.45
C TYR A 133 -17.69 6.35 -15.80
N TRP A 134 -18.01 7.57 -16.23
CA TRP A 134 -18.70 7.81 -17.49
C TRP A 134 -17.92 7.29 -18.68
N HIS A 135 -16.61 7.50 -18.69
CA HIS A 135 -15.76 6.98 -19.75
C HIS A 135 -15.84 5.45 -19.85
N LEU A 136 -15.72 4.76 -18.71
CA LEU A 136 -15.77 3.29 -18.67
C LEU A 136 -17.18 2.76 -18.93
N ALA A 137 -18.21 3.37 -18.39
CA ALA A 137 -19.59 2.95 -18.62
C ALA A 137 -20.01 3.00 -20.09
N VAL A 138 -19.49 3.96 -20.84
CA VAL A 138 -19.78 4.11 -22.28
C VAL A 138 -18.92 3.20 -23.16
N ASN A 139 -17.61 3.12 -22.87
CA ASN A 139 -16.66 2.44 -23.75
C ASN A 139 -16.33 0.99 -23.32
N HIS A 140 -16.52 0.67 -22.03
CA HIS A 140 -16.18 -0.61 -21.40
C HIS A 140 -17.21 -1.02 -20.35
N PRO A 141 -18.52 -1.11 -20.71
CA PRO A 141 -19.59 -1.41 -19.75
C PRO A 141 -19.38 -2.77 -19.06
N GLU A 142 -18.66 -3.70 -19.68
CA GLU A 142 -18.34 -5.01 -19.13
C GLU A 142 -17.41 -4.96 -17.90
N LEU A 143 -16.75 -3.83 -17.65
CA LEU A 143 -15.87 -3.62 -16.49
C LEU A 143 -16.58 -2.93 -15.33
N VAL A 144 -17.78 -2.43 -15.53
CA VAL A 144 -18.51 -1.58 -14.60
C VAL A 144 -19.78 -2.28 -14.13
N GLU A 145 -20.00 -2.29 -12.84
CA GLU A 145 -21.22 -2.75 -12.20
C GLU A 145 -21.68 -1.76 -11.13
N ASP A 146 -22.96 -1.76 -10.78
CA ASP A 146 -23.45 -0.95 -9.69
C ASP A 146 -22.94 -1.48 -8.34
N GLU A 147 -22.60 -0.56 -7.42
CA GLU A 147 -22.25 -0.95 -6.05
C GLU A 147 -23.51 -1.43 -5.31
N PHE A 148 -23.37 -2.55 -4.58
CA PHE A 148 -24.53 -3.27 -4.02
C PHE A 148 -25.32 -2.45 -2.98
N PHE A 149 -24.65 -1.69 -2.13
CA PHE A 149 -25.30 -0.91 -1.06
C PHE A 149 -25.67 0.51 -1.50
N ARG A 150 -24.99 1.03 -2.53
CA ARG A 150 -25.15 2.39 -3.04
C ARG A 150 -25.22 2.45 -4.56
N PRO A 151 -26.18 1.74 -5.18
CA PRO A 151 -26.25 1.60 -6.65
C PRO A 151 -26.57 2.92 -7.37
N HIS A 152 -27.14 3.90 -6.68
CA HIS A 152 -27.55 5.19 -7.26
C HIS A 152 -26.37 6.16 -7.46
N ASP A 153 -25.34 6.10 -6.65
CA ASP A 153 -24.23 7.07 -6.68
C ASP A 153 -22.84 6.44 -6.81
N THR A 154 -22.73 5.14 -6.62
CA THR A 154 -21.46 4.42 -6.61
C THR A 154 -21.50 3.24 -7.59
N ALA A 155 -20.42 3.06 -8.32
CA ALA A 155 -20.15 1.92 -9.17
C ALA A 155 -18.90 1.17 -8.73
N VAL A 156 -18.73 -0.05 -9.22
CA VAL A 156 -17.54 -0.88 -9.03
C VAL A 156 -16.89 -1.14 -10.38
N ILE A 157 -15.61 -0.79 -10.49
CA ILE A 157 -14.79 -1.08 -11.68
C ILE A 157 -13.98 -2.34 -11.40
N SER A 158 -14.03 -3.29 -12.32
CA SER A 158 -13.30 -4.56 -12.28
C SER A 158 -12.00 -4.47 -13.08
N VAL A 159 -10.85 -4.51 -12.41
CA VAL A 159 -9.52 -4.37 -13.04
C VAL A 159 -8.75 -5.69 -12.90
N PRO A 160 -8.40 -6.36 -14.03
CA PRO A 160 -7.59 -7.57 -13.98
C PRO A 160 -6.17 -7.24 -13.54
N GLN A 161 -5.63 -8.08 -12.65
CA GLN A 161 -4.29 -7.96 -12.08
C GLN A 161 -3.52 -9.27 -12.25
N ARG A 162 -2.20 -9.16 -12.39
CA ARG A 162 -1.27 -10.29 -12.36
C ARG A 162 -0.16 -10.00 -11.36
N ALA A 163 0.10 -10.95 -10.46
CA ALA A 163 1.27 -10.87 -9.59
C ALA A 163 2.58 -11.05 -10.40
N PRO A 164 3.69 -10.42 -10.02
CA PRO A 164 5.01 -10.74 -10.56
C PRO A 164 5.35 -12.21 -10.31
N GLU A 165 6.16 -12.78 -11.19
CA GLU A 165 6.65 -14.15 -11.01
C GLU A 165 7.48 -14.27 -9.72
N GLY A 166 7.29 -15.37 -8.98
CA GLY A 166 7.95 -15.60 -7.69
C GLY A 166 7.39 -14.80 -6.52
N SER A 167 6.29 -14.08 -6.70
CA SER A 167 5.62 -13.36 -5.60
C SER A 167 5.06 -14.31 -4.56
N ILE A 168 5.07 -13.84 -3.30
CA ILE A 168 4.39 -14.51 -2.19
C ILE A 168 2.89 -14.29 -2.35
N LEU A 169 2.13 -15.38 -2.37
CA LEU A 169 0.68 -15.38 -2.53
C LEU A 169 -0.04 -15.55 -1.19
N ARG A 170 -1.34 -15.31 -1.19
CA ARG A 170 -2.19 -15.31 0.01
C ARG A 170 -2.45 -16.72 0.59
N ASP A 171 -2.01 -17.76 -0.07
CA ASP A 171 -2.00 -19.12 0.44
C ASP A 171 -0.83 -19.40 1.42
N GLU A 172 0.02 -18.38 1.66
CA GLU A 172 1.04 -18.46 2.71
C GLU A 172 0.44 -18.75 4.09
N SER A 173 1.16 -19.50 4.92
CA SER A 173 0.73 -19.75 6.31
C SER A 173 0.89 -18.47 7.16
N ALA A 174 0.09 -18.37 8.23
CA ALA A 174 0.20 -17.29 9.21
C ALA A 174 1.63 -17.14 9.74
N PHE A 175 2.32 -18.25 9.98
CA PHE A 175 3.69 -18.26 10.50
C PHE A 175 4.73 -17.79 9.49
N GLN A 176 4.49 -17.94 8.18
CA GLN A 176 5.36 -17.37 7.16
C GLN A 176 5.27 -15.83 7.18
N LEU A 177 4.08 -15.28 7.31
CA LEU A 177 3.89 -13.84 7.47
C LEU A 177 4.48 -13.34 8.79
N LEU A 178 4.28 -14.03 9.90
CA LEU A 178 4.85 -13.68 11.20
C LEU A 178 6.38 -13.68 11.18
N ARG A 179 7.03 -14.66 10.55
CA ARG A 179 8.49 -14.66 10.35
C ARG A 179 8.96 -13.48 9.50
N ARG A 180 8.20 -13.10 8.48
CA ARG A 180 8.51 -11.91 7.66
C ARG A 180 8.36 -10.63 8.47
N VAL A 181 7.34 -10.50 9.32
CA VAL A 181 7.21 -9.38 10.26
C VAL A 181 8.43 -9.29 11.17
N LYS A 182 8.86 -10.41 11.76
CA LYS A 182 10.06 -10.48 12.60
C LYS A 182 11.32 -10.03 11.85
N LYS A 183 11.55 -10.53 10.62
CA LYS A 183 12.70 -10.14 9.78
C LYS A 183 12.70 -8.62 9.53
N ILE A 184 11.58 -8.09 9.04
CA ILE A 184 11.47 -6.65 8.74
C ILE A 184 11.61 -5.79 10.00
N THR A 185 11.10 -6.24 11.15
CA THR A 185 11.29 -5.53 12.41
C THR A 185 12.78 -5.46 12.79
N LYS A 186 13.49 -6.59 12.68
CA LYS A 186 14.91 -6.67 13.04
C LYS A 186 15.80 -5.87 12.09
N GLU A 187 15.55 -5.97 10.79
CA GLU A 187 16.48 -5.49 9.76
C GLU A 187 16.13 -4.10 9.22
N TRP A 188 14.88 -3.65 9.39
CA TRP A 188 14.43 -2.36 8.88
C TRP A 188 13.99 -1.39 9.98
N VAL A 189 13.10 -1.82 10.88
CA VAL A 189 12.52 -0.91 11.88
C VAL A 189 13.50 -0.64 13.00
N ASN A 190 14.15 -1.67 13.55
CA ASN A 190 15.09 -1.50 14.66
C ASN A 190 16.32 -0.67 14.29
N PRO A 191 16.99 -0.89 13.14
CA PRO A 191 18.10 -0.05 12.72
C PRO A 191 17.71 1.40 12.45
N GLY A 192 16.47 1.67 12.04
CA GLY A 192 15.94 3.02 11.80
C GLY A 192 15.60 3.81 13.07
N LYS A 193 15.77 3.23 14.23
CA LYS A 193 15.55 3.88 15.55
C LYS A 193 16.83 4.56 16.02
N ARG A 194 16.73 5.81 16.49
CA ARG A 194 17.86 6.53 17.11
C ARG A 194 17.83 6.47 18.63
N THR A 195 16.66 6.65 19.23
CA THR A 195 16.51 6.80 20.66
C THR A 195 15.34 6.00 21.21
N GLY A 196 15.43 5.61 22.48
CA GLY A 196 14.36 4.93 23.22
C GLY A 196 14.21 3.45 22.85
N GLN A 197 13.39 2.75 23.62
CA GLN A 197 13.13 1.31 23.43
C GLN A 197 12.12 1.02 22.34
N ASN A 198 11.11 1.88 22.19
CA ASN A 198 10.01 1.69 21.25
C ASN A 198 10.43 2.01 19.80
N GLY A 199 10.13 1.11 18.87
CA GLY A 199 10.22 1.33 17.43
C GLY A 199 8.88 1.70 16.81
N HIS A 200 8.88 2.04 15.53
CA HIS A 200 7.66 2.06 14.73
C HIS A 200 7.14 0.62 14.50
N ASN A 201 5.92 0.52 14.00
CA ASN A 201 5.28 -0.77 13.77
C ASN A 201 5.55 -1.30 12.35
N VAL A 202 5.62 -2.63 12.25
CA VAL A 202 5.35 -3.38 11.02
C VAL A 202 3.89 -3.82 11.09
N SER A 203 3.00 -3.03 10.49
CA SER A 203 1.56 -3.31 10.54
C SER A 203 1.20 -4.45 9.62
N ALA A 204 0.67 -5.52 10.18
CA ALA A 204 0.21 -6.69 9.45
C ALA A 204 -1.14 -7.20 9.98
N THR A 205 -1.92 -7.77 9.07
CA THR A 205 -3.14 -8.51 9.37
C THR A 205 -2.85 -9.99 9.15
N ILE A 206 -2.95 -10.77 10.20
CA ILE A 206 -2.66 -12.21 10.21
C ILE A 206 -3.99 -12.96 10.19
N SER A 207 -4.16 -13.83 9.19
CA SER A 207 -5.31 -14.73 9.12
C SER A 207 -4.94 -16.07 9.73
N LEU A 208 -5.67 -16.53 10.74
CA LEU A 208 -5.47 -17.79 11.43
C LEU A 208 -6.62 -18.75 11.14
N HIS A 209 -6.30 -20.03 11.01
CA HIS A 209 -7.28 -21.09 11.15
C HIS A 209 -7.63 -21.29 12.63
N GLU A 210 -8.77 -21.93 12.89
CA GLU A 210 -9.29 -22.09 14.24
C GLU A 210 -8.33 -22.85 15.17
N ASN A 211 -7.60 -23.80 14.63
CA ASN A 211 -6.61 -24.62 15.34
C ASN A 211 -5.22 -23.94 15.50
N GLU A 212 -4.98 -22.79 14.91
CA GLU A 212 -3.66 -22.12 14.94
C GLU A 212 -3.54 -21.06 16.06
N TRP A 213 -4.61 -20.76 16.78
CA TRP A 213 -4.62 -19.68 17.77
C TRP A 213 -3.65 -19.89 18.94
N THR A 214 -3.57 -21.13 19.46
CA THR A 214 -2.66 -21.46 20.55
C THR A 214 -1.20 -21.27 20.12
N ASP A 215 -0.82 -21.86 19.00
CA ASP A 215 0.55 -21.79 18.47
C ASP A 215 0.94 -20.34 18.12
N ALA A 216 -0.01 -19.57 17.61
CA ALA A 216 0.19 -18.14 17.35
C ALA A 216 0.43 -17.35 18.64
N GLY A 217 -0.30 -17.68 19.72
CA GLY A 217 -0.09 -17.09 21.05
C GLY A 217 1.29 -17.41 21.61
N GLU A 218 1.74 -18.65 21.50
CA GLU A 218 3.07 -19.08 21.92
C GLU A 218 4.16 -18.37 21.12
N TRP A 219 4.02 -18.34 19.79
CA TRP A 219 4.95 -17.61 18.92
C TRP A 219 5.03 -16.13 19.29
N MET A 220 3.91 -15.50 19.56
CA MET A 220 3.85 -14.08 19.98
C MET A 220 4.59 -13.88 21.30
N TRP A 221 4.39 -14.75 22.26
CA TRP A 221 5.09 -14.66 23.55
C TRP A 221 6.59 -14.79 23.40
N GLU A 222 7.07 -15.78 22.66
CA GLU A 222 8.48 -16.03 22.39
C GLU A 222 9.14 -14.86 21.64
N ASN A 223 8.41 -14.23 20.71
CA ASN A 223 8.91 -13.19 19.84
C ASN A 223 8.46 -11.77 20.25
N ARG A 224 7.95 -11.57 21.46
CA ARG A 224 7.37 -10.31 21.94
C ARG A 224 8.23 -9.06 21.77
N ASN A 225 9.55 -9.20 21.63
CA ASN A 225 10.49 -8.12 21.38
C ASN A 225 10.70 -7.81 19.88
N HIS A 226 9.99 -8.49 18.99
CA HIS A 226 10.19 -8.40 17.53
C HIS A 226 8.96 -7.94 16.76
N TYR A 227 7.95 -7.43 17.43
CA TYR A 227 6.80 -6.74 16.86
C TYR A 227 6.23 -5.75 17.89
N ASN A 228 5.40 -4.79 17.45
CA ASN A 228 4.67 -3.89 18.36
C ASN A 228 3.19 -4.23 18.40
N GLY A 229 2.49 -4.08 17.27
CA GLY A 229 1.05 -4.38 17.16
C GLY A 229 0.74 -5.15 15.89
N LEU A 230 -0.01 -6.25 16.03
CA LEU A 230 -0.51 -7.07 14.95
C LEU A 230 -2.03 -7.22 15.10
N PHE A 231 -2.72 -7.34 13.98
CA PHE A 231 -4.13 -7.65 13.98
C PHE A 231 -4.33 -9.11 13.55
N PHE A 232 -5.13 -9.84 14.32
CA PHE A 232 -5.44 -11.24 14.03
C PHE A 232 -6.94 -11.41 13.77
N HIS A 233 -7.28 -12.26 12.82
CA HIS A 233 -8.66 -12.68 12.60
C HIS A 233 -8.72 -14.13 12.12
N THR A 234 -9.84 -14.78 12.37
CA THR A 234 -10.10 -16.13 11.85
C THR A 234 -10.25 -16.07 10.32
N THR A 235 -9.66 -17.02 9.62
CA THR A 235 -9.82 -17.17 8.17
C THR A 235 -11.29 -17.42 7.85
N VAL A 236 -11.90 -16.50 7.11
CA VAL A 236 -13.28 -16.64 6.62
C VAL A 236 -13.24 -16.96 5.14
N ALA A 237 -14.06 -17.88 4.68
CA ALA A 237 -14.19 -18.19 3.26
C ALA A 237 -14.50 -16.94 2.45
N PRO A 238 -13.90 -16.73 1.28
CA PRO A 238 -14.15 -15.56 0.43
C PRO A 238 -15.62 -15.47 0.06
N THR A 239 -16.27 -14.36 0.38
CA THR A 239 -17.63 -14.08 -0.08
C THR A 239 -17.62 -13.53 -1.50
N SER A 240 -18.74 -13.64 -2.22
CA SER A 240 -18.88 -13.07 -3.57
C SER A 240 -18.66 -11.54 -3.61
N LYS A 241 -18.75 -10.88 -2.46
CA LYS A 241 -18.59 -9.42 -2.28
C LYS A 241 -17.16 -9.00 -1.90
N HIS A 242 -16.22 -9.95 -1.80
CA HIS A 242 -14.83 -9.61 -1.50
C HIS A 242 -14.26 -8.66 -2.58
N PRO A 243 -13.49 -7.59 -2.22
CA PRO A 243 -12.94 -6.62 -3.16
C PRO A 243 -11.94 -7.23 -4.16
N LEU A 244 -11.46 -8.44 -3.90
CA LEU A 244 -10.57 -9.19 -4.77
C LEU A 244 -11.22 -10.54 -5.11
N LYS A 245 -11.27 -10.90 -6.39
CA LYS A 245 -11.75 -12.22 -6.85
C LYS A 245 -10.63 -12.94 -7.56
N THR A 246 -10.38 -14.18 -7.17
CA THR A 246 -9.52 -15.08 -7.94
C THR A 246 -10.13 -15.33 -9.31
N ALA A 247 -9.34 -15.22 -10.36
CA ALA A 247 -9.80 -15.42 -11.73
C ALA A 247 -8.99 -16.53 -12.42
N PRO A 248 -9.64 -17.47 -13.11
CA PRO A 248 -8.94 -18.46 -13.93
C PRO A 248 -8.14 -17.76 -15.05
N ARG A 249 -6.94 -18.27 -15.36
CA ARG A 249 -6.06 -17.72 -16.40
C ARG A 249 -6.73 -17.50 -17.75
N ARG A 250 -7.74 -18.31 -18.09
CA ARG A 250 -8.51 -18.21 -19.36
C ARG A 250 -9.46 -17.00 -19.38
N SER A 251 -10.09 -16.64 -18.26
CA SER A 251 -11.00 -15.48 -18.20
C SER A 251 -10.26 -14.14 -18.24
N LEU A 252 -9.01 -14.11 -17.74
CA LEU A 252 -8.17 -12.92 -17.79
C LEU A 252 -7.58 -12.65 -19.17
N LYS A 253 -7.34 -13.68 -19.99
CA LYS A 253 -6.94 -13.48 -21.38
C LYS A 253 -8.00 -12.71 -22.19
N ARG A 254 -9.27 -12.93 -21.92
CA ARG A 254 -10.37 -12.16 -22.53
C ARG A 254 -10.41 -10.70 -22.07
N CYS A 255 -10.21 -10.44 -20.80
CA CYS A 255 -10.11 -9.07 -20.25
C CYS A 255 -8.83 -8.36 -20.69
N SER A 256 -7.67 -9.02 -20.63
CA SER A 256 -6.37 -8.41 -20.94
C SER A 256 -6.17 -8.11 -22.43
N LEU A 257 -6.78 -8.86 -23.34
CA LEU A 257 -6.76 -8.55 -24.77
C LEU A 257 -7.50 -7.25 -25.10
N ARG A 258 -8.56 -6.93 -24.38
CA ARG A 258 -9.27 -5.64 -24.50
C ARG A 258 -8.52 -4.47 -23.87
N TRP A 259 -7.72 -4.70 -22.82
CA TRP A 259 -6.88 -3.68 -22.19
C TRP A 259 -5.61 -3.33 -23.00
N LYS A 260 -5.08 -4.21 -23.82
CA LYS A 260 -3.88 -3.96 -24.66
C LYS A 260 -4.10 -2.86 -25.70
N THR A 261 -5.33 -2.51 -26.03
CA THR A 261 -5.64 -1.39 -26.93
C THR A 261 -5.68 -0.03 -26.22
N TRP A 262 -5.44 -0.03 -24.90
CA TRP A 262 -5.53 1.14 -24.04
C TRP A 262 -4.14 1.59 -23.59
N THR A 263 -3.70 2.71 -24.11
CA THR A 263 -2.48 3.38 -23.62
C THR A 263 -2.89 4.60 -22.79
N LEU A 264 -2.43 4.63 -21.54
CA LEU A 264 -2.59 5.74 -20.58
C LEU A 264 -2.37 7.14 -21.20
N PRO A 265 -1.46 7.33 -22.20
CA PRO A 265 -1.30 8.60 -22.91
C PRO A 265 -2.53 9.10 -23.66
N LYS A 266 -3.42 8.23 -24.10
CA LYS A 266 -4.67 8.64 -24.78
C LYS A 266 -5.72 9.20 -23.80
N LEU A 267 -5.73 8.71 -22.57
CA LEU A 267 -6.60 9.20 -21.51
C LEU A 267 -6.15 10.57 -21.03
N LEU A 268 -4.86 10.72 -20.72
CA LEU A 268 -4.29 11.98 -20.26
C LEU A 268 -4.41 13.09 -21.33
N LYS A 269 -4.20 12.80 -22.61
CA LYS A 269 -4.40 13.78 -23.69
C LYS A 269 -5.84 14.29 -23.79
N ARG A 270 -6.86 13.44 -23.52
CA ARG A 270 -8.28 13.88 -23.53
C ARG A 270 -8.68 14.65 -22.27
N MET A 271 -8.05 14.38 -21.14
CA MET A 271 -8.33 15.10 -19.88
C MET A 271 -7.64 16.47 -19.80
N THR A 272 -6.56 16.68 -20.53
CA THR A 272 -5.78 17.95 -20.55
C THR A 272 -6.15 18.90 -21.70
N THR A 273 -7.06 18.52 -22.60
CA THR A 273 -7.52 19.41 -23.65
C THR A 273 -8.75 20.20 -23.17
N PRO A 274 -8.70 21.53 -23.03
CA PRO A 274 -9.82 22.32 -22.49
C PRO A 274 -10.90 22.64 -23.54
N THR A 275 -11.26 21.71 -24.38
CA THR A 275 -12.33 21.93 -25.35
C THR A 275 -13.03 20.65 -25.74
N SER A 276 -14.12 20.41 -25.08
CA SER A 276 -15.38 20.08 -25.73
C SER A 276 -16.47 20.04 -24.67
N LYS A 277 -17.44 20.89 -24.84
CA LYS A 277 -18.73 20.78 -24.16
C LYS A 277 -19.27 19.38 -24.39
N VAL A 278 -19.03 18.47 -23.45
CA VAL A 278 -19.73 17.21 -23.40
C VAL A 278 -21.18 17.58 -23.15
N LYS A 279 -22.01 17.53 -24.18
CA LYS A 279 -23.46 17.61 -24.03
C LYS A 279 -23.83 16.45 -23.11
N GLN A 280 -24.23 16.77 -21.89
CA GLN A 280 -24.89 15.82 -21.02
C GLN A 280 -26.13 15.32 -21.75
N PRO A 281 -26.35 14.01 -21.87
CA PRO A 281 -27.63 13.53 -22.34
C PRO A 281 -28.68 13.93 -21.29
N VAL A 282 -29.56 14.84 -21.66
CA VAL A 282 -30.77 15.18 -20.89
C VAL A 282 -31.66 13.96 -20.91
N LEU A 283 -31.64 13.16 -19.86
CA LEU A 283 -32.66 12.15 -19.62
C LEU A 283 -33.95 12.87 -19.23
N ALA A 284 -34.82 13.07 -20.15
CA ALA A 284 -36.20 13.47 -19.91
C ALA A 284 -36.90 12.36 -19.12
N VAL A 285 -37.00 12.49 -17.82
CA VAL A 285 -37.92 11.67 -17.00
C VAL A 285 -39.33 12.17 -17.28
N ARG A 286 -40.09 11.46 -18.11
CA ARG A 286 -41.55 11.62 -18.15
C ARG A 286 -42.14 11.02 -16.90
N ALA A 287 -42.68 11.87 -16.03
CA ALA A 287 -43.61 11.45 -14.98
C ALA A 287 -44.85 10.86 -15.59
N LYS A 288 -45.27 9.69 -15.14
CA LYS A 288 -46.65 9.21 -15.06
C LYS A 288 -46.86 8.65 -13.67
#